data_c73ad01e22e3653926e431ce313a55c1
#
_entry.id   c73ad01e22e3653926e431ce313a55c1
#
_cell.length_a   1.000
_cell.length_b   1.000
_cell.length_c   1.000
_cell.angle_alpha   90.00
_cell.angle_beta   90.00
_cell.angle_gamma   90.00
#
_symmetry.space_group_name_H-M   'P 1'
#
loop_
_entity.id
_entity.type
_entity.pdbx_description
1 polymer ?
#
loop_
_entity_poly.entity_id
_entity_poly.type
_entity_poly.pdbx_seq_one_letter_code
_entity_poly.pdbx_strand_id
1 'polypeptide(L)'
;MATLSLVLAQLGASAWAGLADALPRVKASIVIVGTYKVSDSPRFQLRGTGFVIDEGLTVVTNAHVLSEVTGLSDAPALVVQVRGSDGQWQMRRVERHYRDDAHDLALLRIEGLAVPALVVGDSERVREGDDLAFTGFPIGGILGYSPVTHRATVSSITPAALPSPSARQLQERAVRGLRNGTFDIFQLDATAYPGNSGGPLFDPNSGEVLGVINMVLIKGTRESALSQPSGIAYAIPARFIRELLERHR
;
A
#
# COMPACT_ATOMS: atom_id res chain seq x y z
N MET A 1 -39.93 -42.33 -36.24
CA MET A 1 -40.05 -41.33 -35.19
C MET A 1 -38.65 -41.06 -34.65
N ALA A 2 -38.05 -39.93 -35.04
CA ALA A 2 -36.69 -39.56 -34.58
C ALA A 2 -36.81 -38.56 -33.43
N THR A 3 -36.33 -38.95 -32.26
CA THR A 3 -36.26 -38.09 -31.05
C THR A 3 -35.02 -37.20 -31.12
N LEU A 4 -35.24 -35.91 -31.29
CA LEU A 4 -34.22 -34.88 -31.29
C LEU A 4 -33.88 -34.52 -29.81
N SER A 5 -32.75 -34.99 -29.30
CA SER A 5 -32.25 -34.63 -27.98
C SER A 5 -31.61 -33.26 -28.03
N LEU A 6 -32.24 -32.28 -27.39
CA LEU A 6 -31.75 -30.91 -27.19
C LEU A 6 -30.72 -30.91 -26.06
N VAL A 7 -29.42 -30.81 -26.38
CA VAL A 7 -28.36 -30.61 -25.40
C VAL A 7 -28.30 -29.11 -25.08
N LEU A 8 -28.85 -28.74 -23.94
CA LEU A 8 -28.65 -27.39 -23.37
C LEU A 8 -27.20 -27.28 -22.85
N ALA A 9 -26.35 -26.62 -23.60
CA ALA A 9 -25.05 -26.16 -23.07
C ALA A 9 -25.31 -25.07 -22.06
N GLN A 10 -25.14 -25.36 -20.76
CA GLN A 10 -25.05 -24.35 -19.71
C GLN A 10 -23.73 -23.60 -19.88
N LEU A 11 -23.78 -22.44 -20.55
CA LEU A 11 -22.73 -21.43 -20.46
C LEU A 11 -22.71 -20.93 -19.01
N GLY A 12 -21.81 -21.47 -18.21
CA GLY A 12 -21.51 -20.96 -16.90
C GLY A 12 -21.05 -19.50 -17.05
N ALA A 13 -21.95 -18.55 -16.77
CA ALA A 13 -21.56 -17.17 -16.59
C ALA A 13 -20.58 -17.15 -15.43
N SER A 14 -19.30 -16.93 -15.70
CA SER A 14 -18.30 -16.57 -14.68
C SER A 14 -18.84 -15.30 -14.03
N ALA A 15 -19.44 -15.42 -12.85
CA ALA A 15 -19.80 -14.25 -12.06
C ALA A 15 -18.50 -13.50 -11.78
N TRP A 16 -18.33 -12.34 -12.38
CA TRP A 16 -17.22 -11.46 -12.11
C TRP A 16 -17.37 -11.04 -10.66
N ALA A 17 -16.49 -11.55 -9.80
CA ALA A 17 -16.41 -11.11 -8.42
C ALA A 17 -16.12 -9.59 -8.44
N GLY A 18 -17.03 -8.80 -7.92
CA GLY A 18 -16.85 -7.35 -7.88
C GLY A 18 -16.04 -6.91 -6.68
N LEU A 19 -15.74 -5.62 -6.61
CA LEU A 19 -15.01 -5.03 -5.48
C LEU A 19 -15.59 -5.46 -4.12
N ALA A 20 -16.91 -5.52 -3.98
CA ALA A 20 -17.58 -5.94 -2.74
C ALA A 20 -17.17 -7.35 -2.29
N ASP A 21 -16.95 -8.25 -3.24
CA ASP A 21 -16.57 -9.65 -2.97
C ASP A 21 -15.08 -9.78 -2.60
N ALA A 22 -14.23 -8.91 -3.17
CA ALA A 22 -12.79 -8.89 -2.86
C ALA A 22 -12.48 -8.25 -1.50
N LEU A 23 -13.29 -7.27 -1.07
CA LEU A 23 -13.02 -6.43 0.10
C LEU A 23 -12.81 -7.18 1.42
N PRO A 24 -13.58 -8.22 1.79
CA PRO A 24 -13.34 -8.94 3.03
C PRO A 24 -11.92 -9.54 3.10
N ARG A 25 -11.45 -10.12 2.00
CA ARG A 25 -10.10 -10.68 1.88
C ARG A 25 -9.04 -9.59 1.91
N VAL A 26 -9.20 -8.52 1.13
CA VAL A 26 -8.27 -7.39 1.11
C VAL A 26 -8.14 -6.78 2.50
N LYS A 27 -9.27 -6.43 3.14
CA LYS A 27 -9.26 -5.77 4.45
C LYS A 27 -8.66 -6.62 5.57
N ALA A 28 -8.75 -7.95 5.47
CA ALA A 28 -8.12 -8.86 6.43
C ALA A 28 -6.58 -8.79 6.42
N SER A 29 -6.00 -8.33 5.31
CA SER A 29 -4.55 -8.23 5.10
C SER A 29 -4.01 -6.81 5.34
N ILE A 30 -4.89 -5.80 5.57
CA ILE A 30 -4.47 -4.42 5.78
C ILE A 30 -4.04 -4.21 7.22
N VAL A 31 -2.90 -3.57 7.40
CA VAL A 31 -2.30 -3.32 8.71
C VAL A 31 -1.96 -1.84 8.89
N ILE A 32 -1.87 -1.42 10.14
CA ILE A 32 -1.44 -0.08 10.51
C ILE A 32 0.05 -0.12 10.82
N VAL A 33 0.84 0.70 10.13
CA VAL A 33 2.26 0.88 10.44
C VAL A 33 2.40 2.12 11.32
N GLY A 34 3.13 2.00 12.41
CA GLY A 34 3.29 3.09 13.35
C GLY A 34 4.47 2.92 14.29
N THR A 35 4.59 3.86 15.21
CA THR A 35 5.60 3.85 16.25
C THR A 35 4.96 3.75 17.64
N TYR A 36 5.66 3.10 18.55
CA TYR A 36 5.23 2.96 19.95
C TYR A 36 6.34 3.42 20.89
N LYS A 37 5.97 4.30 21.82
CA LYS A 37 6.86 4.74 22.90
C LYS A 37 6.07 4.84 24.21
N VAL A 38 6.57 4.22 25.27
CA VAL A 38 5.86 4.15 26.57
C VAL A 38 5.68 5.53 27.19
N SER A 39 6.64 6.44 27.00
CA SER A 39 6.64 7.80 27.54
C SER A 39 5.73 8.76 26.79
N ASP A 40 5.28 8.41 25.58
CA ASP A 40 4.49 9.30 24.73
C ASP A 40 3.00 9.27 25.08
N SER A 41 2.29 10.35 24.74
CA SER A 41 0.83 10.43 24.81
C SER A 41 0.29 11.01 23.50
N PRO A 42 -0.37 10.21 22.65
CA PRO A 42 -0.63 8.77 22.79
C PRO A 42 0.63 7.91 22.59
N ARG A 43 0.70 6.76 23.26
CA ARG A 43 1.84 5.83 23.16
C ARG A 43 2.05 5.27 21.77
N PHE A 44 0.97 5.03 21.02
CA PHE A 44 0.99 4.60 19.64
C PHE A 44 0.70 5.78 18.71
N GLN A 45 1.54 5.95 17.70
CA GLN A 45 1.37 6.96 16.66
C GLN A 45 1.29 6.27 15.29
N LEU A 46 0.15 6.41 14.61
CA LEU A 46 -0.03 5.96 13.24
C LEU A 46 0.91 6.76 12.31
N ARG A 47 1.63 6.06 11.46
CA ARG A 47 2.51 6.64 10.42
C ARG A 47 1.96 6.44 9.02
N GLY A 48 1.33 5.30 8.77
CA GLY A 48 0.74 4.97 7.47
C GLY A 48 0.06 3.62 7.46
N THR A 49 -0.27 3.19 6.28
CA THR A 49 -0.85 1.89 5.97
C THR A 49 0.24 0.91 5.55
N GLY A 50 0.00 -0.37 5.77
CA GLY A 50 0.72 -1.48 5.18
C GLY A 50 -0.23 -2.59 4.80
N PHE A 51 0.27 -3.60 4.12
CA PHE A 51 -0.48 -4.82 3.81
C PHE A 51 0.44 -6.03 3.85
N VAL A 52 -0.15 -7.16 4.20
CA VAL A 52 0.57 -8.42 4.38
C VAL A 52 0.65 -9.18 3.07
N ILE A 53 1.81 -9.75 2.79
CA ILE A 53 2.09 -10.59 1.63
C ILE A 53 2.83 -11.88 2.02
N ASP A 54 3.15 -12.68 1.02
CA ASP A 54 3.97 -13.90 1.16
C ASP A 54 3.35 -14.89 2.17
N GLU A 55 4.12 -15.44 3.09
CA GLU A 55 3.65 -16.39 4.10
C GLU A 55 2.87 -15.76 5.27
N GLY A 56 2.45 -14.49 5.13
CA GLY A 56 1.60 -13.84 6.13
C GLY A 56 2.37 -13.16 7.28
N LEU A 57 3.68 -12.98 7.13
CA LEU A 57 4.54 -12.31 8.12
C LEU A 57 5.37 -11.17 7.52
N THR A 58 5.24 -10.94 6.21
CA THR A 58 5.91 -9.84 5.51
C THR A 58 4.90 -8.74 5.21
N VAL A 59 5.17 -7.54 5.68
CA VAL A 59 4.36 -6.34 5.44
C VAL A 59 5.06 -5.44 4.45
N VAL A 60 4.32 -4.98 3.43
CA VAL A 60 4.75 -3.93 2.51
C VAL A 60 4.21 -2.59 2.97
N THR A 61 5.03 -1.55 2.88
CA THR A 61 4.63 -0.15 3.10
C THR A 61 5.58 0.78 2.33
N ASN A 62 5.43 2.11 2.45
CA ASN A 62 6.41 3.05 1.93
C ASN A 62 7.62 3.23 2.87
N ALA A 63 8.78 3.53 2.30
CA ALA A 63 9.99 3.79 3.08
C ALA A 63 9.86 5.06 3.96
N HIS A 64 9.16 6.11 3.47
CA HIS A 64 8.93 7.33 4.25
C HIS A 64 8.03 7.11 5.48
N VAL A 65 7.20 6.05 5.49
CA VAL A 65 6.34 5.66 6.64
C VAL A 65 7.19 5.19 7.82
N LEU A 66 8.36 4.63 7.56
CA LEU A 66 9.27 4.12 8.58
C LEU A 66 10.01 5.22 9.32
N SER A 67 9.71 6.46 9.22
CA SER A 67 10.36 7.59 9.88
C SER A 67 11.67 7.26 10.61
N GLU A 68 12.61 8.13 10.69
CA GLU A 68 13.92 7.92 11.29
C GLU A 68 13.83 7.21 12.66
N VAL A 69 13.80 5.87 12.62
CA VAL A 69 14.08 5.06 13.80
C VAL A 69 15.57 5.22 14.01
N THR A 70 15.95 6.37 14.57
CA THR A 70 17.33 6.60 14.96
C THR A 70 17.64 5.59 16.06
N GLY A 71 18.74 4.84 15.92
CA GLY A 71 19.20 3.86 16.91
C GLY A 71 19.61 4.42 18.26
N LEU A 72 19.00 5.52 18.70
CA LEU A 72 19.13 6.09 20.01
C LEU A 72 18.33 5.26 21.02
N SER A 73 18.85 5.07 22.19
CA SER A 73 18.28 4.23 23.26
C SER A 73 16.86 4.66 23.73
N ASP A 74 16.38 5.82 23.31
CA ASP A 74 15.06 6.38 23.63
C ASP A 74 14.17 6.59 22.36
N ALA A 75 14.54 5.98 21.22
CA ALA A 75 13.75 6.09 20.00
C ALA A 75 12.45 5.26 20.10
N PRO A 76 11.33 5.73 19.51
CA PRO A 76 10.12 4.95 19.43
C PRO A 76 10.34 3.64 18.66
N ALA A 77 9.78 2.53 19.15
CA ALA A 77 9.85 1.25 18.47
C ALA A 77 8.93 1.26 17.23
N LEU A 78 9.41 0.74 16.09
CA LEU A 78 8.59 0.48 14.91
C LEU A 78 7.70 -0.72 15.21
N VAL A 79 6.38 -0.55 15.03
CA VAL A 79 5.38 -1.59 15.31
C VAL A 79 4.34 -1.63 14.20
N VAL A 80 3.67 -2.77 14.10
CA VAL A 80 2.55 -2.99 13.19
C VAL A 80 1.33 -3.41 14.00
N GLN A 81 0.16 -2.82 13.74
CA GLN A 81 -1.09 -3.34 14.28
C GLN A 81 -1.78 -4.19 13.23
N VAL A 82 -2.04 -5.45 13.56
CA VAL A 82 -2.77 -6.41 12.76
C VAL A 82 -4.14 -6.66 13.37
N ARG A 83 -5.13 -7.02 12.56
CA ARG A 83 -6.45 -7.38 13.04
C ARG A 83 -6.47 -8.86 13.41
N GLY A 84 -6.73 -9.17 14.67
CA GLY A 84 -6.91 -10.54 15.15
C GLY A 84 -8.19 -11.19 14.64
N SER A 85 -8.31 -12.49 14.79
CA SER A 85 -9.53 -13.26 14.46
C SER A 85 -10.75 -12.84 15.29
N ASP A 86 -10.52 -12.26 16.46
CA ASP A 86 -11.52 -11.65 17.34
C ASP A 86 -11.96 -10.25 16.90
N GLY A 87 -11.38 -9.74 15.80
CA GLY A 87 -11.62 -8.40 15.27
C GLY A 87 -10.92 -7.27 16.04
N GLN A 88 -10.14 -7.59 17.08
CA GLN A 88 -9.38 -6.60 17.84
C GLN A 88 -8.03 -6.30 17.20
N TRP A 89 -7.51 -5.10 17.40
CA TRP A 89 -6.19 -4.72 16.96
C TRP A 89 -5.12 -5.25 17.91
N GLN A 90 -4.14 -5.96 17.36
CA GLN A 90 -3.02 -6.55 18.08
C GLN A 90 -1.72 -5.90 17.59
N MET A 91 -0.97 -5.32 18.52
CA MET A 91 0.33 -4.74 18.20
C MET A 91 1.40 -5.84 18.11
N ARG A 92 2.19 -5.80 17.03
CA ARG A 92 3.30 -6.71 16.78
C ARG A 92 4.59 -5.94 16.57
N ARG A 93 5.69 -6.49 17.03
CA ARG A 93 7.02 -5.93 16.80
C ARG A 93 7.47 -6.21 15.38
N VAL A 94 8.27 -5.30 14.86
CA VAL A 94 9.01 -5.49 13.61
C VAL A 94 10.39 -6.05 13.97
N GLU A 95 10.68 -7.28 13.53
CA GLU A 95 11.97 -7.95 13.75
C GLU A 95 13.06 -7.40 12.85
N ARG A 96 12.72 -7.20 11.58
CA ARG A 96 13.61 -6.70 10.53
C ARG A 96 12.84 -5.82 9.57
N HIS A 97 13.54 -4.89 8.97
CA HIS A 97 13.00 -4.10 7.88
C HIS A 97 14.06 -3.91 6.78
N TYR A 98 13.58 -3.83 5.56
CA TYR A 98 14.38 -3.56 4.37
C TYR A 98 13.78 -2.36 3.66
N ARG A 99 14.63 -1.43 3.20
CA ARG A 99 14.21 -0.20 2.55
C ARG A 99 14.72 -0.15 1.13
N ASP A 100 13.88 0.33 0.25
CA ASP A 100 14.21 0.78 -1.08
C ASP A 100 13.86 2.27 -1.20
N ASP A 101 14.82 3.12 -0.85
CA ASP A 101 14.63 4.57 -0.89
C ASP A 101 14.51 5.11 -2.33
N ALA A 102 14.95 4.34 -3.33
CA ALA A 102 14.85 4.72 -4.74
C ALA A 102 13.39 4.67 -5.22
N HIS A 103 12.64 3.68 -4.75
CA HIS A 103 11.23 3.48 -5.09
C HIS A 103 10.29 3.80 -3.92
N ASP A 104 10.81 4.34 -2.80
CA ASP A 104 10.05 4.62 -1.58
C ASP A 104 9.22 3.42 -1.09
N LEU A 105 9.81 2.22 -1.09
CA LEU A 105 9.20 1.00 -0.59
C LEU A 105 9.95 0.44 0.62
N ALA A 106 9.24 -0.29 1.45
CA ALA A 106 9.83 -1.03 2.55
C ALA A 106 9.12 -2.36 2.79
N LEU A 107 9.90 -3.35 3.24
CA LEU A 107 9.40 -4.63 3.73
C LEU A 107 9.67 -4.70 5.23
N LEU A 108 8.65 -5.14 5.99
CA LEU A 108 8.75 -5.33 7.43
C LEU A 108 8.47 -6.80 7.75
N ARG A 109 9.39 -7.47 8.44
CA ARG A 109 9.13 -8.80 9.01
C ARG A 109 8.53 -8.62 10.39
N ILE A 110 7.35 -9.17 10.63
CA ILE A 110 6.63 -9.05 11.91
C ILE A 110 6.63 -10.37 12.67
N GLU A 111 6.63 -10.28 14.01
CA GLU A 111 6.50 -11.40 14.92
C GLU A 111 5.07 -11.98 14.92
N GLY A 112 4.95 -13.22 15.40
CA GLY A 112 3.69 -13.87 15.77
C GLY A 112 3.12 -14.79 14.69
N LEU A 113 1.82 -15.06 14.74
CA LEU A 113 1.14 -15.94 13.80
C LEU A 113 0.92 -15.26 12.45
N ALA A 114 0.89 -16.06 11.40
CA ALA A 114 0.58 -15.58 10.04
C ALA A 114 -0.78 -14.86 9.99
N VAL A 115 -0.81 -13.77 9.24
CA VAL A 115 -2.00 -12.96 8.95
C VAL A 115 -2.42 -13.26 7.51
N PRO A 116 -3.70 -13.15 7.13
CA PRO A 116 -4.10 -13.27 5.72
C PRO A 116 -3.23 -12.40 4.83
N ALA A 117 -2.74 -12.96 3.73
CA ALA A 117 -1.81 -12.30 2.82
C ALA A 117 -2.45 -12.02 1.46
N LEU A 118 -2.07 -10.89 0.84
CA LEU A 118 -2.43 -10.57 -0.54
C LEU A 118 -1.41 -11.12 -1.52
N VAL A 119 -1.88 -11.44 -2.71
CA VAL A 119 -1.03 -11.84 -3.83
C VAL A 119 -0.51 -10.59 -4.52
N VAL A 120 0.81 -10.53 -4.74
CA VAL A 120 1.44 -9.47 -5.54
C VAL A 120 1.29 -9.84 -7.01
N GLY A 121 0.42 -9.11 -7.70
CA GLY A 121 0.09 -9.32 -9.10
C GLY A 121 1.11 -8.71 -10.06
N ASP A 122 0.86 -8.89 -11.35
CA ASP A 122 1.69 -8.33 -12.42
C ASP A 122 1.26 -6.91 -12.77
N SER A 123 2.06 -5.93 -12.32
CA SER A 123 1.80 -4.51 -12.58
C SER A 123 2.14 -4.05 -14.01
N GLU A 124 2.83 -4.88 -14.82
CA GLU A 124 3.14 -4.52 -16.21
C GLU A 124 1.91 -4.65 -17.12
N ARG A 125 0.89 -5.38 -16.69
CA ARG A 125 -0.40 -5.48 -17.39
C ARG A 125 -1.33 -4.29 -17.18
N VAL A 126 -1.02 -3.40 -16.23
CA VAL A 126 -1.83 -2.21 -15.94
C VAL A 126 -1.75 -1.22 -17.09
N ARG A 127 -2.90 -0.67 -17.50
CA ARG A 127 -3.00 0.28 -18.59
C ARG A 127 -3.74 1.54 -18.14
N GLU A 128 -3.50 2.63 -18.82
CA GLU A 128 -4.32 3.84 -18.67
C GLU A 128 -5.78 3.52 -18.99
N GLY A 129 -6.69 4.00 -18.15
CA GLY A 129 -8.12 3.71 -18.19
C GLY A 129 -8.55 2.50 -17.35
N ASP A 130 -7.64 1.70 -16.81
CA ASP A 130 -8.02 0.58 -15.94
C ASP A 130 -8.61 1.09 -14.62
N ASP A 131 -9.73 0.48 -14.21
CA ASP A 131 -10.37 0.72 -12.92
C ASP A 131 -9.75 -0.18 -11.85
N LEU A 132 -9.19 0.44 -10.82
CA LEU A 132 -8.56 -0.20 -9.68
C LEU A 132 -9.22 0.26 -8.38
N ALA A 133 -8.76 -0.28 -7.27
CA ALA A 133 -9.15 0.16 -5.93
C ALA A 133 -7.94 0.19 -5.00
N PHE A 134 -7.99 1.01 -3.96
CA PHE A 134 -6.98 1.01 -2.91
C PHE A 134 -7.61 1.09 -1.53
N THR A 135 -6.92 0.57 -0.53
CA THR A 135 -7.40 0.55 0.85
C THR A 135 -6.32 1.08 1.79
N GLY A 136 -6.73 1.89 2.76
CA GLY A 136 -5.82 2.41 3.78
C GLY A 136 -6.55 3.01 4.97
N PHE A 137 -5.80 3.73 5.82
CA PHE A 137 -6.31 4.42 7.01
C PHE A 137 -6.21 5.95 6.81
N PRO A 138 -7.15 6.55 6.06
CA PRO A 138 -7.13 8.00 5.83
C PRO A 138 -7.29 8.76 7.15
N ILE A 139 -6.60 9.91 7.24
CA ILE A 139 -6.73 10.88 8.34
C ILE A 139 -6.35 10.29 9.73
N GLY A 140 -5.63 9.15 9.76
CA GLY A 140 -5.16 8.54 11.01
C GLY A 140 -6.31 8.33 12.00
N GLY A 141 -6.16 7.93 13.19
CA GLY A 141 -7.20 7.55 14.15
C GLY A 141 -8.43 8.47 14.38
N ILE A 142 -8.64 9.55 13.62
CA ILE A 142 -9.82 10.43 13.74
C ILE A 142 -11.12 9.69 13.44
N LEU A 143 -11.10 8.78 12.44
CA LEU A 143 -12.26 7.94 12.10
C LEU A 143 -12.21 6.55 12.77
N GLY A 144 -11.36 6.39 13.81
CA GLY A 144 -10.99 5.07 14.32
C GLY A 144 -10.10 4.30 13.34
N TYR A 145 -9.60 3.16 13.74
CA TYR A 145 -8.75 2.31 12.90
C TYR A 145 -9.61 1.42 11.98
N SER A 146 -10.48 2.04 11.17
CA SER A 146 -11.29 1.32 10.17
C SER A 146 -10.65 1.51 8.79
N PRO A 147 -10.30 0.43 8.06
CA PRO A 147 -9.73 0.55 6.73
C PRO A 147 -10.80 1.02 5.74
N VAL A 148 -10.49 2.10 5.01
CA VAL A 148 -11.35 2.73 4.01
C VAL A 148 -10.87 2.36 2.62
N THR A 149 -11.79 1.97 1.74
CA THR A 149 -11.49 1.63 0.36
C THR A 149 -12.01 2.70 -0.58
N HIS A 150 -11.18 3.06 -1.54
CA HIS A 150 -11.48 4.02 -2.60
C HIS A 150 -11.39 3.32 -3.96
N ARG A 151 -12.22 3.75 -4.92
CA ARG A 151 -12.03 3.43 -6.34
C ARG A 151 -11.04 4.41 -6.94
N ALA A 152 -10.33 3.98 -7.97
CA ALA A 152 -9.37 4.78 -8.70
C ALA A 152 -9.32 4.35 -10.16
N THR A 153 -9.17 5.29 -11.08
CA THR A 153 -8.87 5.01 -12.47
C THR A 153 -7.42 5.39 -12.76
N VAL A 154 -6.68 4.56 -13.47
CA VAL A 154 -5.32 4.88 -13.91
C VAL A 154 -5.40 5.97 -14.98
N SER A 155 -5.09 7.21 -14.63
CA SER A 155 -5.17 8.37 -15.54
C SER A 155 -3.94 8.47 -16.44
N SER A 156 -2.76 8.05 -15.94
CA SER A 156 -1.52 8.08 -16.70
C SER A 156 -0.49 7.13 -16.10
N ILE A 157 0.37 6.60 -16.97
CA ILE A 157 1.60 5.88 -16.59
C ILE A 157 2.75 6.78 -17.01
N THR A 158 3.42 7.41 -16.06
CA THR A 158 4.37 8.50 -16.34
C THR A 158 5.67 8.34 -15.56
N PRO A 159 6.82 8.64 -16.18
CA PRO A 159 8.08 8.71 -15.47
C PRO A 159 8.02 9.76 -14.36
N ALA A 160 8.39 9.37 -13.16
CA ALA A 160 8.48 10.29 -12.03
C ALA A 160 9.80 10.12 -11.27
N ALA A 161 10.30 11.24 -10.78
CA ALA A 161 11.31 11.24 -9.74
C ALA A 161 10.62 11.56 -8.42
N LEU A 162 10.78 10.70 -7.41
CA LEU A 162 10.22 10.96 -6.09
C LEU A 162 10.79 12.26 -5.52
N PRO A 163 9.94 13.20 -5.05
CA PRO A 163 10.42 14.42 -4.42
C PRO A 163 11.18 14.09 -3.12
N SER A 164 12.30 14.76 -2.92
CA SER A 164 13.08 14.63 -1.69
C SER A 164 12.53 15.58 -0.61
N PRO A 165 12.50 15.16 0.66
CA PRO A 165 11.95 15.97 1.76
C PRO A 165 12.75 17.24 2.09
N SER A 166 13.94 17.46 1.52
CA SER A 166 14.71 18.70 1.70
C SER A 166 15.40 19.17 0.42
N ALA A 167 15.54 20.50 0.25
CA ALA A 167 16.18 21.11 -0.93
C ALA A 167 17.63 20.69 -1.14
N ARG A 168 18.41 20.39 -0.09
CA ARG A 168 19.78 19.86 -0.19
C ARG A 168 19.81 18.40 -0.66
N GLN A 169 18.89 17.58 -0.17
CA GLN A 169 18.75 16.20 -0.63
C GLN A 169 18.14 16.13 -2.05
N LEU A 170 17.38 17.15 -2.47
CA LEU A 170 16.85 17.27 -3.83
C LEU A 170 17.99 17.32 -4.87
N GLN A 171 19.06 18.08 -4.63
CA GLN A 171 20.20 18.17 -5.57
C GLN A 171 20.97 16.85 -5.66
N GLU A 172 21.24 16.18 -4.54
CA GLU A 172 21.98 14.92 -4.54
C GLU A 172 21.13 13.72 -5.03
N ARG A 173 19.84 13.70 -4.73
CA ARG A 173 18.93 12.63 -5.18
C ARG A 173 18.39 12.86 -6.59
N ALA A 174 18.16 14.10 -7.01
CA ALA A 174 17.87 14.40 -8.41
C ALA A 174 19.07 14.04 -9.31
N VAL A 175 20.28 14.29 -8.88
CA VAL A 175 21.50 13.84 -9.59
C VAL A 175 21.65 12.33 -9.54
N ARG A 176 21.30 11.65 -8.44
CA ARG A 176 21.28 10.18 -8.36
C ARG A 176 20.10 9.59 -9.12
N GLY A 177 18.92 10.19 -9.06
CA GLY A 177 17.74 9.80 -9.83
C GLY A 177 17.95 9.93 -11.34
N LEU A 178 18.61 10.98 -11.79
CA LEU A 178 19.07 11.14 -13.17
C LEU A 178 20.15 10.10 -13.57
N ARG A 179 20.92 9.60 -12.60
CA ARG A 179 21.92 8.51 -12.83
C ARG A 179 21.30 7.12 -12.79
N ASN A 180 20.24 6.91 -11.99
CA ASN A 180 19.57 5.62 -11.81
C ASN A 180 18.34 5.44 -12.70
N GLY A 181 18.01 6.45 -13.54
CA GLY A 181 16.82 6.47 -14.38
C GLY A 181 15.55 6.91 -13.63
N THR A 182 14.63 7.50 -14.36
CA THR A 182 13.24 7.66 -13.92
C THR A 182 12.54 6.33 -14.01
N PHE A 183 11.64 6.04 -13.07
CA PHE A 183 10.77 4.87 -13.18
C PHE A 183 9.31 5.31 -13.35
N ASP A 184 8.52 4.47 -14.01
CA ASP A 184 7.12 4.76 -14.23
C ASP A 184 6.31 4.56 -12.95
N ILE A 185 5.41 5.51 -12.68
CA ILE A 185 4.42 5.45 -11.60
C ILE A 185 3.03 5.52 -12.21
N PHE A 186 2.03 5.04 -11.47
CA PHE A 186 0.63 5.21 -11.81
C PHE A 186 0.11 6.52 -11.23
N GLN A 187 -0.34 7.43 -12.10
CA GLN A 187 -1.16 8.56 -11.69
C GLN A 187 -2.62 8.10 -11.71
N LEU A 188 -3.35 8.41 -10.66
CA LEU A 188 -4.71 7.94 -10.43
C LEU A 188 -5.68 9.12 -10.36
N ASP A 189 -6.82 9.03 -11.03
CA ASP A 189 -7.99 9.83 -10.75
C ASP A 189 -8.66 9.26 -9.48
N ALA A 190 -8.25 9.80 -8.35
CA ALA A 190 -8.73 9.39 -7.04
C ALA A 190 -8.28 10.38 -5.96
N THR A 191 -9.08 10.52 -4.92
CA THR A 191 -8.69 11.27 -3.74
C THR A 191 -8.06 10.35 -2.71
N ALA A 192 -6.77 10.53 -2.44
CA ALA A 192 -6.07 9.87 -1.34
C ALA A 192 -5.75 10.89 -0.24
N TYR A 193 -5.74 10.44 1.01
CA TYR A 193 -5.51 11.26 2.20
C TYR A 193 -4.25 10.81 2.93
N PRO A 194 -3.63 11.69 3.76
CA PRO A 194 -2.56 11.29 4.67
C PRO A 194 -2.99 10.10 5.53
N GLY A 195 -2.13 9.09 5.58
CA GLY A 195 -2.43 7.78 6.18
C GLY A 195 -2.71 6.67 5.16
N ASN A 196 -3.10 6.98 3.91
CA ASN A 196 -3.22 5.99 2.85
C ASN A 196 -1.86 5.53 2.29
N SER A 197 -0.77 6.30 2.54
CA SER A 197 0.60 5.90 2.15
C SER A 197 0.93 4.49 2.62
N GLY A 198 1.44 3.66 1.71
CA GLY A 198 1.78 2.26 1.95
C GLY A 198 0.61 1.29 1.77
N GLY A 199 -0.62 1.78 1.51
CA GLY A 199 -1.77 0.94 1.22
C GLY A 199 -1.69 0.29 -0.17
N PRO A 200 -2.29 -0.91 -0.37
CA PRO A 200 -2.29 -1.58 -1.66
C PRO A 200 -3.23 -0.88 -2.65
N LEU A 201 -2.75 -0.70 -3.88
CA LEU A 201 -3.57 -0.53 -5.08
C LEU A 201 -3.78 -1.90 -5.68
N PHE A 202 -5.02 -2.31 -5.93
CA PHE A 202 -5.35 -3.68 -6.31
C PHE A 202 -6.46 -3.76 -7.37
N ASP A 203 -6.50 -4.89 -8.10
CA ASP A 203 -7.57 -5.23 -9.02
C ASP A 203 -8.86 -5.49 -8.23
N PRO A 204 -9.97 -4.79 -8.51
CA PRO A 204 -11.22 -4.89 -7.76
C PRO A 204 -11.90 -6.26 -7.87
N ASN A 205 -11.55 -7.09 -8.84
CA ASN A 205 -12.14 -8.40 -9.04
C ASN A 205 -11.31 -9.51 -8.38
N SER A 206 -9.99 -9.53 -8.63
CA SER A 206 -9.09 -10.56 -8.10
C SER A 206 -8.56 -10.23 -6.71
N GLY A 207 -8.46 -8.95 -6.32
CA GLY A 207 -7.78 -8.48 -5.11
C GLY A 207 -6.25 -8.56 -5.19
N GLU A 208 -5.68 -8.87 -6.36
CA GLU A 208 -4.23 -8.87 -6.58
C GLU A 208 -3.66 -7.46 -6.48
N VAL A 209 -2.56 -7.31 -5.77
CA VAL A 209 -1.89 -6.03 -5.59
C VAL A 209 -1.11 -5.66 -6.84
N LEU A 210 -1.43 -4.51 -7.41
CA LEU A 210 -0.81 -3.97 -8.62
C LEU A 210 0.08 -2.75 -8.33
N GLY A 211 -0.01 -2.18 -7.12
CA GLY A 211 0.82 -1.04 -6.72
C GLY A 211 0.72 -0.72 -5.23
N VAL A 212 1.46 0.31 -4.82
CA VAL A 212 1.49 0.85 -3.46
C VAL A 212 1.19 2.34 -3.50
N ILE A 213 0.16 2.78 -2.79
CA ILE A 213 -0.22 4.21 -2.73
C ILE A 213 0.90 5.03 -2.10
N ASN A 214 1.24 6.14 -2.76
CA ASN A 214 2.29 7.05 -2.33
C ASN A 214 1.78 8.49 -2.28
N MET A 215 1.71 9.07 -1.08
CA MET A 215 1.20 10.43 -0.85
C MET A 215 2.30 11.51 -0.87
N VAL A 216 3.60 11.13 -0.89
CA VAL A 216 4.72 12.09 -0.89
C VAL A 216 4.84 12.83 -2.23
N LEU A 217 4.30 12.24 -3.30
CA LEU A 217 4.30 12.87 -4.64
C LEU A 217 3.35 14.07 -4.74
N ILE A 218 2.45 14.27 -3.79
CA ILE A 218 1.54 15.41 -3.74
C ILE A 218 2.30 16.63 -3.18
N LYS A 219 2.48 17.66 -4.00
CA LYS A 219 3.11 18.91 -3.57
C LYS A 219 2.21 19.65 -2.58
N GLY A 220 2.68 19.81 -1.34
CA GLY A 220 1.98 20.60 -0.32
C GLY A 220 2.28 20.14 1.11
N THR A 221 1.81 20.92 2.08
CA THR A 221 1.84 20.52 3.49
C THR A 221 0.74 19.50 3.77
N ARG A 222 0.87 18.76 4.88
CA ARG A 222 -0.16 17.81 5.33
C ARG A 222 -1.51 18.48 5.54
N GLU A 223 -1.51 19.74 6.01
CA GLU A 223 -2.71 20.54 6.21
C GLU A 223 -3.35 20.94 4.87
N SER A 224 -2.56 21.30 3.84
CA SER A 224 -3.11 21.63 2.52
C SER A 224 -3.70 20.42 1.81
N ALA A 225 -3.13 19.22 1.99
CA ALA A 225 -3.68 17.98 1.45
C ALA A 225 -5.01 17.58 2.12
N LEU A 226 -5.25 18.01 3.36
CA LEU A 226 -6.51 17.80 4.07
C LEU A 226 -7.58 18.82 3.69
N SER A 227 -7.18 20.09 3.48
CA SER A 227 -8.10 21.19 3.20
C SER A 227 -8.47 21.30 1.72
N GLN A 228 -7.60 20.86 0.81
CA GLN A 228 -7.79 20.90 -0.64
C GLN A 228 -7.28 19.61 -1.28
N PRO A 229 -8.02 18.51 -1.18
CA PRO A 229 -7.65 17.26 -1.86
C PRO A 229 -7.62 17.48 -3.37
N SER A 230 -6.52 17.12 -4.02
CA SER A 230 -6.29 17.40 -5.43
C SER A 230 -7.10 16.53 -6.41
N GLY A 231 -7.76 15.47 -5.93
CA GLY A 231 -8.37 14.46 -6.82
C GLY A 231 -7.34 13.62 -7.58
N ILE A 232 -6.05 13.83 -7.35
CA ILE A 232 -4.94 13.08 -7.96
C ILE A 232 -4.21 12.32 -6.88
N ALA A 233 -4.03 11.02 -7.09
CA ALA A 233 -3.19 10.18 -6.26
C ALA A 233 -2.11 9.49 -7.12
N TYR A 234 -1.11 8.92 -6.49
CA TYR A 234 -0.03 8.20 -7.15
C TYR A 234 0.19 6.85 -6.51
N ALA A 235 0.64 5.88 -7.31
CA ALA A 235 1.04 4.58 -6.82
C ALA A 235 2.32 4.09 -7.49
N ILE A 236 3.13 3.39 -6.71
CA ILE A 236 4.35 2.73 -7.14
C ILE A 236 3.96 1.36 -7.66
N PRO A 237 4.35 0.96 -8.91
CA PRO A 237 4.03 -0.36 -9.46
C PRO A 237 4.53 -1.53 -8.61
N ALA A 238 3.74 -2.59 -8.51
CA ALA A 238 4.02 -3.75 -7.68
C ALA A 238 5.25 -4.57 -8.12
N ARG A 239 5.76 -4.39 -9.35
CA ARG A 239 7.02 -5.01 -9.79
C ARG A 239 8.17 -4.69 -8.84
N PHE A 240 8.23 -3.47 -8.30
CA PHE A 240 9.28 -3.07 -7.35
C PHE A 240 9.17 -3.76 -5.98
N ILE A 241 7.97 -4.22 -5.59
CA ILE A 241 7.82 -5.11 -4.42
C ILE A 241 8.51 -6.44 -4.70
N ARG A 242 8.29 -7.04 -5.88
CA ARG A 242 8.93 -8.31 -6.26
C ARG A 242 10.45 -8.20 -6.30
N GLU A 243 10.98 -7.14 -6.92
CA GLU A 243 12.41 -6.87 -6.96
C GLU A 243 13.02 -6.70 -5.55
N LEU A 244 12.30 -6.02 -4.64
CA LEU A 244 12.73 -5.84 -3.26
C LEU A 244 12.72 -7.16 -2.48
N LEU A 245 11.70 -8.00 -2.68
CA LEU A 245 11.62 -9.34 -2.09
C LEU A 245 12.77 -10.25 -2.57
N GLU A 246 13.05 -10.26 -3.88
CA GLU A 246 14.12 -11.07 -4.47
C GLU A 246 15.51 -10.70 -3.93
N ARG A 247 15.73 -9.42 -3.65
CA ARG A 247 17.00 -8.94 -3.06
C ARG A 247 17.20 -9.35 -1.60
N HIS A 248 16.14 -9.80 -0.91
CA HIS A 248 16.17 -10.05 0.55
C HIS A 248 15.62 -11.42 0.97
N ARG A 249 15.47 -12.34 0.02
CA ARG A 249 15.17 -13.77 0.24
C ARG A 249 16.35 -14.59 0.74
#